data_f54ee9e02de7351a41bbcaf484598ca6
#
_entry.id   f54ee9e02de7351a41bbcaf484598ca6
#
_cell.length_a   1.000
_cell.length_b   1.000
_cell.length_c   1.000
_cell.angle_alpha   90.00
_cell.angle_beta   90.00
_cell.angle_gamma   90.00
#
_symmetry.space_group_name_H-M   'P 1'
#
loop_
_entity.id
_entity.type
_entity.pdbx_description
1 polymer ?
#
loop_
_entity_poly.entity_id
_entity_poly.type
_entity_poly.pdbx_seq_one_letter_code
_entity_poly.pdbx_strand_id
1 'polypeptide(L)'
;MPQDPVRLLPPAEAAELPAADADGQRVLDRVAEGSNVVVLGAPGTGKTSLALRLLAEAVAGGRDAVLLAPTRARADWLRGRAAHLLREGHGDGVVRVRTPAALALTILTTSLTMRPDPLPPPVLLAGAEEDSALASMVNTVTWPGLPAEATGSRAFRSELRNLLARAGELGISADDLADLGHRLNVPIWGPASQLLRTWDAQGRASAERRAQTRKMDTARLQDRAVEALSSWGADAVTVRRPVPDLVLVDDYQDCTAATARLLTALATPDPDGHRAQVVVLGDPDVAVETFRGGTPSLLVAAEDHSGLAATRLRLTTCYRGNPAIAAVIRDQSARVPVTGTTAHRQTTLAPGSSVRSSVGPSSGASDAERPQAAAGVEVILASSIWQEHAHVARALRLEHVHHGTAWSQMAVIVRSAADAETLARDLRRRGVPLASRTPAVLLRAEPAAAALLDIVRAAICDQLAGLGEPPQRDAAINLLTSPLVGLTTMDLRRLRRRLRQNPPAATPHASAPEPSEPSTSTGPAPVPAAGPGPRTGGDAALLALLADPERASGFARSLDGQPLSAQADRLLTAARILEALRAAIGQTPAEAPRDVEALLWAAWNASERAEAWRA
;
A
#
# COMPACT_ATOMS: atom_id res chain seq x y z
N MET A 1 -7.87 34.62 9.60
CA MET A 1 -8.95 33.85 10.21
C MET A 1 -8.41 33.23 11.50
N PRO A 2 -9.04 33.39 12.66
CA PRO A 2 -8.58 32.70 13.86
C PRO A 2 -8.72 31.19 13.64
N GLN A 3 -7.63 30.47 13.81
CA GLN A 3 -7.64 29.01 13.80
C GLN A 3 -8.41 28.56 15.05
N ASP A 4 -9.51 27.81 14.85
CA ASP A 4 -10.18 27.17 15.95
C ASP A 4 -9.19 26.26 16.69
N PRO A 5 -9.11 26.35 18.02
CA PRO A 5 -8.20 25.52 18.78
C PRO A 5 -8.51 24.03 18.55
N VAL A 6 -7.49 23.24 18.26
CA VAL A 6 -7.62 21.79 18.16
C VAL A 6 -8.21 21.27 19.47
N ARG A 7 -9.45 20.82 19.43
CA ARG A 7 -10.15 20.26 20.58
C ARG A 7 -10.05 18.74 20.53
N LEU A 8 -9.46 18.15 21.54
CA LEU A 8 -9.55 16.71 21.75
C LEU A 8 -11.00 16.38 22.11
N LEU A 9 -11.70 15.70 21.22
CA LEU A 9 -13.01 15.15 21.53
C LEU A 9 -12.82 13.93 22.44
N PRO A 10 -13.64 13.78 23.49
CA PRO A 10 -13.64 12.55 24.25
C PRO A 10 -13.94 11.39 23.29
N PRO A 11 -13.37 10.19 23.50
CA PRO A 11 -13.72 9.02 22.70
C PRO A 11 -15.24 8.84 22.75
N ALA A 12 -15.85 8.58 21.58
CA ALA A 12 -17.27 8.27 21.52
C ALA A 12 -17.57 7.15 22.54
N GLU A 13 -18.69 7.29 23.26
CA GLU A 13 -19.14 6.24 24.19
C GLU A 13 -19.08 4.88 23.50
N ALA A 14 -18.49 3.91 24.17
CA ALA A 14 -18.37 2.57 23.65
C ALA A 14 -19.78 2.02 23.43
N ALA A 15 -20.17 1.79 22.18
CA ALA A 15 -21.42 1.10 21.90
C ALA A 15 -21.31 -0.30 22.49
N GLU A 16 -22.14 -0.60 23.49
CA GLU A 16 -22.28 -1.94 24.04
C GLU A 16 -22.49 -2.95 22.91
N LEU A 17 -21.81 -4.09 22.98
CA LEU A 17 -22.09 -5.17 22.05
C LEU A 17 -23.51 -5.67 22.27
N PRO A 18 -24.37 -5.69 21.25
CA PRO A 18 -25.72 -6.22 21.39
C PRO A 18 -25.66 -7.67 21.88
N ALA A 19 -26.65 -8.09 22.68
CA ALA A 19 -26.74 -9.46 23.13
C ALA A 19 -26.68 -10.43 21.94
N ALA A 20 -26.07 -11.60 22.15
CA ALA A 20 -26.04 -12.63 21.13
C ALA A 20 -27.48 -13.16 20.92
N ASP A 21 -27.87 -13.34 19.67
CA ASP A 21 -29.08 -14.05 19.31
C ASP A 21 -28.87 -15.58 19.48
N ALA A 22 -29.90 -16.38 19.17
CA ALA A 22 -29.83 -17.84 19.28
C ALA A 22 -28.70 -18.44 18.41
N ASP A 23 -28.39 -17.86 17.26
CA ASP A 23 -27.29 -18.32 16.41
C ASP A 23 -25.93 -17.96 17.02
N GLY A 24 -25.79 -16.75 17.49
CA GLY A 24 -24.59 -16.28 18.20
C GLY A 24 -24.35 -17.08 19.47
N GLN A 25 -25.40 -17.38 20.23
CA GLN A 25 -25.29 -18.19 21.44
C GLN A 25 -24.79 -19.60 21.13
N ARG A 26 -25.29 -20.24 20.07
CA ARG A 26 -24.78 -21.56 19.64
C ARG A 26 -23.28 -21.54 19.30
N VAL A 27 -22.78 -20.42 18.75
CA VAL A 27 -21.36 -20.28 18.49
C VAL A 27 -20.58 -20.15 19.80
N LEU A 28 -21.07 -19.34 20.76
CA LEU A 28 -20.46 -19.20 22.08
C LEU A 28 -20.38 -20.54 22.81
N ASP A 29 -21.48 -21.28 22.82
CA ASP A 29 -21.55 -22.61 23.47
C ASP A 29 -20.56 -23.60 22.86
N ARG A 30 -20.48 -23.64 21.50
CA ARG A 30 -19.55 -24.53 20.80
C ARG A 30 -18.07 -24.16 21.02
N VAL A 31 -17.78 -22.87 21.14
CA VAL A 31 -16.44 -22.38 21.49
C VAL A 31 -16.10 -22.73 22.95
N ALA A 32 -17.06 -22.64 23.86
CA ALA A 32 -16.87 -23.04 25.26
C ALA A 32 -16.56 -24.54 25.40
N GLU A 33 -17.08 -25.39 24.50
CA GLU A 33 -16.75 -26.83 24.43
C GLU A 33 -15.32 -27.11 23.90
N GLY A 34 -14.55 -26.11 23.50
CA GLY A 34 -13.20 -26.27 22.98
C GLY A 34 -13.09 -26.68 21.50
N SER A 35 -14.21 -26.67 20.76
CA SER A 35 -14.24 -27.02 19.34
C SER A 35 -13.72 -25.90 18.45
N ASN A 36 -13.04 -26.22 17.33
CA ASN A 36 -12.82 -25.28 16.25
C ASN A 36 -14.14 -25.01 15.52
N VAL A 37 -14.35 -23.75 15.11
CA VAL A 37 -15.63 -23.34 14.52
C VAL A 37 -15.39 -22.49 13.27
N VAL A 38 -16.17 -22.75 12.22
CA VAL A 38 -16.32 -21.86 11.08
C VAL A 38 -17.71 -21.23 11.09
N VAL A 39 -17.75 -19.91 11.15
CA VAL A 39 -19.00 -19.14 11.22
C VAL A 39 -19.25 -18.45 9.87
N LEU A 40 -20.30 -18.87 9.19
CA LEU A 40 -20.75 -18.26 7.95
C LEU A 40 -21.92 -17.29 8.22
N GLY A 41 -21.87 -16.13 7.59
CA GLY A 41 -22.97 -15.16 7.69
C GLY A 41 -22.89 -14.11 6.61
N ALA A 42 -24.04 -13.72 6.04
CA ALA A 42 -24.14 -12.63 5.09
C ALA A 42 -23.71 -11.28 5.71
N PRO A 43 -23.53 -10.22 4.89
CA PRO A 43 -23.25 -8.89 5.41
C PRO A 43 -24.31 -8.43 6.42
N GLY A 44 -23.85 -7.85 7.53
CA GLY A 44 -24.77 -7.33 8.56
C GLY A 44 -25.25 -8.34 9.59
N THR A 45 -24.85 -9.62 9.54
CA THR A 45 -25.28 -10.66 10.49
C THR A 45 -24.51 -10.65 11.82
N GLY A 46 -23.61 -9.69 12.06
CA GLY A 46 -22.95 -9.54 13.36
C GLY A 46 -21.67 -10.35 13.53
N LYS A 47 -21.08 -10.94 12.48
CA LYS A 47 -19.80 -11.70 12.54
C LYS A 47 -18.72 -10.99 13.37
N THR A 48 -18.39 -9.77 13.02
CA THR A 48 -17.37 -8.98 13.72
C THR A 48 -17.74 -8.69 15.18
N SER A 49 -19.01 -8.42 15.47
CA SER A 49 -19.49 -8.21 16.85
C SER A 49 -19.35 -9.49 17.67
N LEU A 50 -19.64 -10.64 17.07
CA LEU A 50 -19.46 -11.96 17.70
C LEU A 50 -17.97 -12.25 17.94
N ALA A 51 -17.09 -11.96 16.98
CA ALA A 51 -15.64 -12.11 17.17
C ALA A 51 -15.11 -11.25 18.32
N LEU A 52 -15.57 -10.00 18.43
CA LEU A 52 -15.20 -9.12 19.53
C LEU A 52 -15.76 -9.59 20.87
N ARG A 53 -16.97 -10.16 20.92
CA ARG A 53 -17.54 -10.75 22.11
C ARG A 53 -16.74 -11.97 22.56
N LEU A 54 -16.43 -12.90 21.66
CA LEU A 54 -15.59 -14.07 21.95
C LEU A 54 -14.22 -13.66 22.49
N LEU A 55 -13.61 -12.61 21.90
CA LEU A 55 -12.36 -12.06 22.41
C LEU A 55 -12.51 -11.55 23.84
N ALA A 56 -13.54 -10.76 24.10
CA ALA A 56 -13.79 -10.18 25.42
C ALA A 56 -14.05 -11.26 26.47
N GLU A 57 -14.87 -12.25 26.17
CA GLU A 57 -15.17 -13.37 27.08
C GLU A 57 -13.92 -14.24 27.35
N ALA A 58 -13.09 -14.50 26.33
CA ALA A 58 -11.86 -15.25 26.51
C ALA A 58 -10.86 -14.51 27.40
N VAL A 59 -10.66 -13.20 27.18
CA VAL A 59 -9.80 -12.36 28.02
C VAL A 59 -10.32 -12.27 29.45
N ALA A 60 -11.64 -12.12 29.63
CA ALA A 60 -12.29 -12.11 30.93
C ALA A 60 -12.09 -13.43 31.68
N GLY A 61 -12.09 -14.55 30.95
CA GLY A 61 -11.77 -15.88 31.47
C GLY A 61 -10.28 -16.18 31.68
N GLY A 62 -9.39 -15.20 31.49
CA GLY A 62 -7.94 -15.36 31.66
C GLY A 62 -7.24 -16.13 30.54
N ARG A 63 -7.90 -16.39 29.41
CA ARG A 63 -7.30 -17.08 28.25
C ARG A 63 -6.43 -16.13 27.43
N ASP A 64 -5.30 -16.62 26.94
CA ASP A 64 -4.51 -15.90 25.93
C ASP A 64 -5.23 -15.95 24.57
N ALA A 65 -5.90 -14.87 24.19
CA ALA A 65 -6.68 -14.79 22.96
C ALA A 65 -6.15 -13.74 22.00
N VAL A 66 -6.19 -14.05 20.69
CA VAL A 66 -5.81 -13.11 19.62
C VAL A 66 -6.92 -13.03 18.56
N LEU A 67 -7.22 -11.82 18.11
CA LEU A 67 -8.09 -11.58 16.96
C LEU A 67 -7.23 -11.19 15.75
N LEU A 68 -7.35 -11.95 14.68
CA LEU A 68 -6.64 -11.73 13.44
C LEU A 68 -7.56 -11.08 12.40
N ALA A 69 -6.97 -10.19 11.59
CA ALA A 69 -7.63 -9.57 10.45
C ALA A 69 -6.71 -9.63 9.21
N PRO A 70 -7.26 -9.79 7.99
CA PRO A 70 -6.46 -9.99 6.78
C PRO A 70 -5.56 -8.81 6.43
N THR A 71 -5.96 -7.58 6.78
CA THR A 71 -5.19 -6.38 6.48
C THR A 71 -4.86 -5.57 7.72
N ARG A 72 -3.76 -4.78 7.65
CA ARG A 72 -3.35 -3.87 8.73
C ARG A 72 -4.45 -2.84 9.06
N ALA A 73 -5.07 -2.25 8.03
CA ALA A 73 -6.14 -1.26 8.23
C ALA A 73 -7.34 -1.87 8.98
N ARG A 74 -7.70 -3.12 8.67
CA ARG A 74 -8.77 -3.84 9.38
C ARG A 74 -8.36 -4.16 10.81
N ALA A 75 -7.13 -4.62 11.03
CA ALA A 75 -6.61 -4.89 12.36
C ALA A 75 -6.57 -3.62 13.24
N ASP A 76 -6.15 -2.47 12.70
CA ASP A 76 -6.12 -1.20 13.42
C ASP A 76 -7.52 -0.75 13.82
N TRP A 77 -8.50 -0.89 12.93
CA TRP A 77 -9.90 -0.58 13.21
C TRP A 77 -10.49 -1.49 14.29
N LEU A 78 -10.25 -2.79 14.21
CA LEU A 78 -10.69 -3.78 15.22
C LEU A 78 -10.01 -3.52 16.58
N ARG A 79 -8.73 -3.14 16.58
CA ARG A 79 -7.99 -2.81 17.81
C ARG A 79 -8.64 -1.63 18.55
N GLY A 80 -9.03 -0.58 17.82
CA GLY A 80 -9.76 0.55 18.40
C GLY A 80 -11.06 0.10 19.07
N ARG A 81 -11.85 -0.74 18.40
CA ARG A 81 -13.12 -1.26 18.97
C ARG A 81 -12.90 -2.21 20.16
N ALA A 82 -11.94 -3.12 20.05
CA ALA A 82 -11.61 -4.04 21.14
C ALA A 82 -11.08 -3.30 22.38
N ALA A 83 -10.27 -2.25 22.19
CA ALA A 83 -9.77 -1.44 23.29
C ALA A 83 -10.89 -0.74 24.08
N HIS A 84 -11.98 -0.34 23.42
CA HIS A 84 -13.14 0.22 24.10
C HIS A 84 -13.87 -0.83 24.95
N LEU A 85 -14.08 -2.02 24.39
CA LEU A 85 -14.82 -3.11 25.06
C LEU A 85 -14.07 -3.67 26.27
N LEU A 86 -12.74 -3.70 26.23
CA LEU A 86 -11.92 -4.28 27.29
C LEU A 86 -11.56 -3.28 28.41
N ARG A 87 -11.83 -1.99 28.20
CA ARG A 87 -11.52 -0.93 29.18
C ARG A 87 -12.42 -0.98 30.43
N GLU A 88 -13.63 -1.50 30.30
CA GLU A 88 -14.64 -1.48 31.35
C GLU A 88 -14.58 -2.68 32.31
N GLY A 89 -13.75 -3.67 32.07
CA GLY A 89 -13.86 -4.91 32.83
C GLY A 89 -12.60 -5.57 33.37
N HIS A 90 -11.43 -5.35 32.81
CA HIS A 90 -10.29 -6.20 33.18
C HIS A 90 -8.97 -5.46 32.98
N GLY A 91 -8.14 -5.48 34.03
CA GLY A 91 -6.81 -4.86 34.09
C GLY A 91 -5.87 -5.27 32.97
N ASP A 92 -4.80 -4.54 32.82
CA ASP A 92 -3.58 -4.64 31.96
C ASP A 92 -3.53 -5.63 30.77
N GLY A 93 -4.65 -6.17 30.31
CA GLY A 93 -4.76 -7.07 29.18
C GLY A 93 -4.41 -6.35 27.87
N VAL A 94 -3.22 -6.63 27.37
CA VAL A 94 -2.81 -6.17 26.03
C VAL A 94 -3.76 -6.73 25.00
N VAL A 95 -4.63 -5.90 24.43
CA VAL A 95 -5.55 -6.27 23.36
C VAL A 95 -4.74 -6.75 22.15
N ARG A 96 -4.75 -8.04 21.91
CA ARG A 96 -3.99 -8.67 20.83
C ARG A 96 -4.83 -8.75 19.56
N VAL A 97 -4.99 -7.62 18.86
CA VAL A 97 -5.55 -7.61 17.51
C VAL A 97 -4.40 -7.41 16.52
N ARG A 98 -4.21 -8.35 15.60
CA ARG A 98 -3.05 -8.39 14.69
C ARG A 98 -3.43 -8.86 13.29
N THR A 99 -2.48 -8.77 12.36
CA THR A 99 -2.54 -9.53 11.11
C THR A 99 -1.89 -10.90 11.29
N PRO A 100 -2.22 -11.92 10.46
CA PRO A 100 -1.54 -13.22 10.48
C PRO A 100 -0.02 -13.10 10.36
N ALA A 101 0.47 -12.23 9.48
CA ALA A 101 1.89 -11.96 9.32
C ALA A 101 2.55 -11.38 10.60
N ALA A 102 1.83 -10.54 11.36
CA ALA A 102 2.34 -10.00 12.62
C ALA A 102 2.42 -11.08 13.72
N LEU A 103 1.48 -12.02 13.74
CA LEU A 103 1.56 -13.19 14.63
C LEU A 103 2.73 -14.10 14.24
N ALA A 104 2.87 -14.41 12.95
CA ALA A 104 3.99 -15.19 12.42
C ALA A 104 5.36 -14.56 12.75
N LEU A 105 5.46 -13.23 12.64
CA LEU A 105 6.68 -12.49 13.01
C LEU A 105 7.01 -12.69 14.49
N THR A 106 6.02 -12.65 15.38
CA THR A 106 6.25 -12.89 16.81
C THR A 106 6.75 -14.30 17.05
N ILE A 107 6.13 -15.32 16.46
CA ILE A 107 6.53 -16.73 16.59
C ILE A 107 7.97 -16.91 16.11
N LEU A 108 8.28 -16.42 14.91
CA LEU A 108 9.60 -16.58 14.31
C LEU A 108 10.68 -15.80 15.08
N THR A 109 10.38 -14.58 15.52
CA THR A 109 11.30 -13.79 16.35
C THR A 109 11.62 -14.53 17.65
N THR A 110 10.60 -15.03 18.36
CA THR A 110 10.81 -15.81 19.59
C THR A 110 11.65 -17.05 19.33
N SER A 111 11.34 -17.81 18.28
CA SER A 111 12.11 -18.98 17.89
C SER A 111 13.59 -18.66 17.61
N LEU A 112 13.88 -17.56 16.95
CA LEU A 112 15.25 -17.18 16.57
C LEU A 112 16.05 -16.60 17.72
N THR A 113 15.41 -15.78 18.57
CA THR A 113 16.12 -15.07 19.66
C THR A 113 16.29 -15.89 20.93
N MET A 114 15.44 -16.89 21.16
CA MET A 114 15.43 -17.71 22.39
C MET A 114 16.09 -19.09 22.21
N ARG A 115 16.97 -19.22 21.22
CA ARG A 115 17.84 -20.38 21.01
C ARG A 115 19.13 -20.29 21.86
N PRO A 116 19.82 -21.40 22.12
CA PRO A 116 21.16 -21.37 22.73
C PRO A 116 22.15 -20.51 21.92
N ASP A 117 21.98 -20.43 20.61
CA ASP A 117 22.75 -19.58 19.69
C ASP A 117 21.78 -18.61 19.02
N PRO A 118 21.54 -17.43 19.63
CA PRO A 118 20.52 -16.49 19.16
C PRO A 118 20.83 -15.95 17.75
N LEU A 119 19.80 -15.85 16.92
CA LEU A 119 19.88 -15.28 15.59
C LEU A 119 19.10 -13.95 15.52
N PRO A 120 19.51 -13.02 14.66
CA PRO A 120 18.81 -11.76 14.52
C PRO A 120 17.36 -11.97 14.04
N PRO A 121 16.40 -11.17 14.54
CA PRO A 121 15.00 -11.25 14.12
C PRO A 121 14.85 -10.93 12.63
N PRO A 122 13.85 -11.50 11.96
CA PRO A 122 13.60 -11.23 10.55
C PRO A 122 13.06 -9.81 10.37
N VAL A 123 13.34 -9.22 9.21
CA VAL A 123 12.78 -7.93 8.79
C VAL A 123 11.88 -8.16 7.59
N LEU A 124 10.68 -7.58 7.63
CA LEU A 124 9.77 -7.60 6.49
C LEU A 124 10.34 -6.75 5.35
N LEU A 125 10.45 -7.35 4.18
CA LEU A 125 10.72 -6.62 2.96
C LEU A 125 9.57 -5.63 2.69
N ALA A 126 9.88 -4.35 2.69
CA ALA A 126 8.91 -3.30 2.38
C ALA A 126 9.09 -2.83 0.93
N GLY A 127 8.00 -2.57 0.26
CA GLY A 127 7.82 -2.26 -1.16
C GLY A 127 8.96 -1.60 -1.94
N ALA A 128 9.73 -0.67 -1.36
CA ALA A 128 10.85 -0.03 -2.07
C ALA A 128 12.11 -0.92 -2.12
N GLU A 129 12.44 -1.61 -1.04
CA GLU A 129 13.59 -2.52 -0.99
C GLU A 129 13.33 -3.75 -1.87
N GLU A 130 12.11 -4.26 -1.85
CA GLU A 130 11.68 -5.37 -2.70
C GLU A 130 11.72 -4.99 -4.19
N ASP A 131 11.22 -3.80 -4.55
CA ASP A 131 11.30 -3.27 -5.93
C ASP A 131 12.74 -3.10 -6.40
N SER A 132 13.64 -2.63 -5.51
CA SER A 132 15.06 -2.49 -5.79
C SER A 132 15.76 -3.84 -5.99
N ALA A 133 15.44 -4.82 -5.13
CA ALA A 133 15.96 -6.18 -5.27
C ALA A 133 15.48 -6.84 -6.57
N LEU A 134 14.19 -6.72 -6.88
CA LEU A 134 13.65 -7.22 -8.16
C LEU A 134 14.27 -6.51 -9.36
N ALA A 135 14.48 -5.18 -9.30
CA ALA A 135 15.12 -4.42 -10.38
C ALA A 135 16.53 -4.94 -10.71
N SER A 136 17.30 -5.34 -9.69
CA SER A 136 18.63 -5.94 -9.90
C SER A 136 18.56 -7.35 -10.48
N MET A 137 17.52 -8.11 -10.16
CA MET A 137 17.38 -9.52 -10.56
C MET A 137 16.73 -9.70 -11.94
N VAL A 138 15.80 -8.83 -12.33
CA VAL A 138 15.06 -8.93 -13.61
C VAL A 138 16.00 -9.01 -14.80
N ASN A 139 17.14 -8.32 -14.76
CA ASN A 139 18.13 -8.30 -15.83
C ASN A 139 19.04 -9.54 -15.85
N THR A 140 18.95 -10.44 -14.86
CA THR A 140 19.77 -11.67 -14.81
C THR A 140 19.16 -12.83 -15.60
N VAL A 141 17.93 -12.68 -16.08
CA VAL A 141 17.21 -13.69 -16.85
C VAL A 141 16.69 -13.13 -18.17
N THR A 142 16.52 -13.98 -19.16
CA THR A 142 15.94 -13.61 -20.46
C THR A 142 14.43 -13.80 -20.43
N TRP A 143 13.67 -12.79 -20.86
CA TRP A 143 12.22 -12.78 -20.88
C TRP A 143 11.69 -13.01 -22.30
N PRO A 144 11.12 -14.19 -22.62
CA PRO A 144 10.65 -14.50 -23.96
C PRO A 144 9.56 -13.53 -24.44
N GLY A 145 9.75 -12.94 -25.61
CA GLY A 145 8.76 -12.07 -26.24
C GLY A 145 8.57 -10.69 -25.62
N LEU A 146 9.40 -10.30 -24.64
CA LEU A 146 9.34 -8.99 -23.99
C LEU A 146 10.60 -8.17 -24.31
N PRO A 147 10.45 -6.91 -24.77
CA PRO A 147 11.58 -6.01 -24.98
C PRO A 147 12.16 -5.52 -23.64
N ALA A 148 13.43 -5.10 -23.63
CA ALA A 148 14.14 -4.66 -22.42
C ALA A 148 13.46 -3.46 -21.72
N GLU A 149 12.87 -2.54 -22.50
CA GLU A 149 12.13 -1.38 -21.98
C GLU A 149 10.90 -1.83 -21.17
N ALA A 150 10.22 -2.87 -21.62
CA ALA A 150 9.05 -3.41 -20.90
C ALA A 150 9.47 -4.11 -19.61
N THR A 151 10.51 -4.95 -19.64
CA THR A 151 11.00 -5.68 -18.46
C THR A 151 11.65 -4.74 -17.44
N GLY A 152 12.28 -3.65 -17.88
CA GLY A 152 12.80 -2.59 -17.02
C GLY A 152 11.72 -1.70 -16.38
N SER A 153 10.46 -1.79 -16.82
CA SER A 153 9.38 -0.95 -16.32
C SER A 153 8.96 -1.30 -14.88
N ARG A 154 8.46 -0.30 -14.15
CA ARG A 154 7.89 -0.51 -12.81
C ARG A 154 6.63 -1.37 -12.85
N ALA A 155 5.83 -1.27 -13.91
CA ALA A 155 4.62 -2.07 -14.08
C ALA A 155 4.97 -3.55 -14.14
N PHE A 156 5.95 -3.94 -14.97
CA PHE A 156 6.42 -5.32 -15.06
C PHE A 156 6.94 -5.85 -13.71
N ARG A 157 7.77 -5.09 -13.00
CA ARG A 157 8.25 -5.50 -11.67
C ARG A 157 7.11 -5.66 -10.66
N SER A 158 6.06 -4.82 -10.75
CA SER A 158 4.88 -4.95 -9.90
C SER A 158 4.12 -6.25 -10.17
N GLU A 159 3.91 -6.60 -11.45
CA GLU A 159 3.27 -7.87 -11.84
C GLU A 159 4.11 -9.08 -11.45
N LEU A 160 5.43 -9.01 -11.67
CA LEU A 160 6.35 -10.07 -11.26
C LEU A 160 6.32 -10.30 -9.74
N ARG A 161 6.34 -9.21 -8.95
CA ARG A 161 6.21 -9.29 -7.49
C ARG A 161 4.89 -9.95 -7.08
N ASN A 162 3.79 -9.58 -7.73
CA ASN A 162 2.48 -10.18 -7.47
C ASN A 162 2.49 -11.69 -7.78
N LEU A 163 3.12 -12.10 -8.88
CA LEU A 163 3.27 -13.52 -9.24
C LEU A 163 4.10 -14.28 -8.19
N LEU A 164 5.25 -13.74 -7.79
CA LEU A 164 6.13 -14.40 -6.81
C LEU A 164 5.48 -14.47 -5.42
N ALA A 165 4.78 -13.40 -5.00
CA ALA A 165 4.02 -13.39 -3.75
C ALA A 165 2.89 -14.44 -3.80
N ARG A 166 2.17 -14.52 -4.92
CA ARG A 166 1.10 -15.51 -5.12
C ARG A 166 1.63 -16.95 -5.10
N ALA A 167 2.77 -17.21 -5.72
CA ALA A 167 3.41 -18.52 -5.66
C ALA A 167 3.75 -18.90 -4.21
N GLY A 168 4.34 -17.98 -3.44
CA GLY A 168 4.63 -18.17 -2.03
C GLY A 168 3.36 -18.41 -1.18
N GLU A 169 2.31 -17.63 -1.39
CA GLU A 169 1.04 -17.79 -0.67
C GLU A 169 0.39 -19.15 -0.91
N LEU A 170 0.44 -19.65 -2.15
CA LEU A 170 -0.06 -20.97 -2.51
C LEU A 170 0.87 -22.11 -2.12
N GLY A 171 2.10 -21.83 -1.68
CA GLY A 171 3.11 -22.83 -1.40
C GLY A 171 3.68 -23.48 -2.66
N ILE A 172 3.58 -22.79 -3.81
CA ILE A 172 4.11 -23.25 -5.10
C ILE A 172 5.63 -23.04 -5.10
N SER A 173 6.39 -24.12 -5.28
CA SER A 173 7.84 -24.06 -5.43
C SER A 173 8.24 -23.46 -6.79
N ALA A 174 9.52 -23.12 -6.93
CA ALA A 174 10.03 -22.66 -8.21
C ALA A 174 9.90 -23.73 -9.32
N ASP A 175 10.04 -25.00 -8.96
CA ASP A 175 9.88 -26.12 -9.91
C ASP A 175 8.42 -26.29 -10.31
N ASP A 176 7.49 -26.24 -9.37
CA ASP A 176 6.06 -26.26 -9.64
C ASP A 176 5.61 -25.08 -10.51
N LEU A 177 6.18 -23.88 -10.29
CA LEU A 177 5.89 -22.70 -11.11
C LEU A 177 6.36 -22.89 -12.56
N ALA A 178 7.55 -23.48 -12.74
CA ALA A 178 8.06 -23.81 -14.07
C ALA A 178 7.15 -24.84 -14.78
N ASP A 179 6.77 -25.90 -14.09
CA ASP A 179 5.89 -26.96 -14.62
C ASP A 179 4.50 -26.43 -14.97
N LEU A 180 3.94 -25.56 -14.13
CA LEU A 180 2.69 -24.84 -14.41
C LEU A 180 2.82 -23.97 -15.66
N GLY A 181 3.94 -23.24 -15.80
CA GLY A 181 4.23 -22.42 -16.96
C GLY A 181 4.25 -23.24 -18.26
N HIS A 182 4.85 -24.41 -18.24
CA HIS A 182 4.85 -25.34 -19.37
C HIS A 182 3.45 -25.88 -19.67
N ARG A 183 2.73 -26.38 -18.66
CA ARG A 183 1.38 -26.96 -18.83
C ARG A 183 0.35 -25.95 -19.33
N LEU A 184 0.42 -24.70 -18.84
CA LEU A 184 -0.51 -23.64 -19.19
C LEU A 184 -0.05 -22.80 -20.39
N ASN A 185 1.11 -23.13 -20.99
CA ASN A 185 1.72 -22.40 -22.09
C ASN A 185 1.92 -20.90 -21.78
N VAL A 186 2.48 -20.60 -20.60
CA VAL A 186 2.83 -19.25 -20.15
C VAL A 186 4.35 -19.10 -20.08
N PRO A 187 5.03 -18.72 -21.19
CA PRO A 187 6.49 -18.77 -21.30
C PRO A 187 7.23 -17.92 -20.27
N ILE A 188 6.61 -16.82 -19.80
CA ILE A 188 7.22 -15.91 -18.80
C ILE A 188 7.34 -16.54 -17.41
N TRP A 189 6.62 -17.62 -17.08
CA TRP A 189 6.73 -18.27 -15.79
C TRP A 189 8.02 -19.09 -15.63
N GLY A 190 8.66 -19.49 -16.73
CA GLY A 190 9.99 -20.11 -16.71
C GLY A 190 11.06 -19.19 -16.13
N PRO A 191 11.31 -18.00 -16.71
CA PRO A 191 12.19 -16.99 -16.11
C PRO A 191 11.77 -16.56 -14.69
N ALA A 192 10.47 -16.41 -14.43
CA ALA A 192 9.97 -16.09 -13.10
C ALA A 192 10.34 -17.18 -12.07
N SER A 193 10.30 -18.47 -12.45
CA SER A 193 10.73 -19.56 -11.57
C SER A 193 12.23 -19.54 -11.28
N GLN A 194 13.06 -19.12 -12.25
CA GLN A 194 14.50 -18.93 -12.02
C GLN A 194 14.76 -17.80 -11.00
N LEU A 195 14.01 -16.69 -11.11
CA LEU A 195 14.09 -15.61 -10.11
C LEU A 195 13.64 -16.08 -8.74
N LEU A 196 12.58 -16.88 -8.66
CA LEU A 196 12.11 -17.45 -7.39
C LEU A 196 13.18 -18.34 -6.74
N ARG A 197 13.86 -19.20 -7.52
CA ARG A 197 14.99 -20.01 -7.03
C ARG A 197 16.14 -19.13 -6.50
N THR A 198 16.48 -18.07 -7.24
CA THR A 198 17.56 -17.15 -6.84
C THR A 198 17.19 -16.40 -5.55
N TRP A 199 15.95 -15.96 -5.46
CA TRP A 199 15.40 -15.31 -4.27
C TRP A 199 15.45 -16.24 -3.04
N ASP A 200 15.01 -17.49 -3.22
CA ASP A 200 15.05 -18.51 -2.16
C ASP A 200 16.48 -18.88 -1.74
N ALA A 201 17.40 -18.96 -2.72
CA ALA A 201 18.81 -19.23 -2.46
C ALA A 201 19.47 -18.08 -1.69
N GLN A 202 19.18 -16.81 -2.04
CA GLN A 202 19.68 -15.65 -1.30
C GLN A 202 19.14 -15.61 0.13
N GLY A 203 17.86 -15.96 0.33
CA GLY A 203 17.26 -16.10 1.66
C GLY A 203 17.94 -17.18 2.50
N ARG A 204 18.31 -18.33 1.91
CA ARG A 204 19.05 -19.40 2.58
C ARG A 204 20.50 -19.00 2.88
N ALA A 205 21.21 -18.45 1.91
CA ALA A 205 22.60 -17.99 2.08
C ALA A 205 22.71 -16.86 3.14
N SER A 206 21.71 -16.00 3.25
CA SER A 206 21.63 -15.00 4.32
C SER A 206 21.35 -15.65 5.68
N ALA A 207 20.65 -16.77 5.70
CA ALA A 207 20.38 -17.56 6.90
C ALA A 207 21.64 -18.25 7.44
N GLU A 208 22.54 -18.69 6.56
CA GLU A 208 23.82 -19.33 6.92
C GLU A 208 24.85 -18.31 7.40
N ARG A 209 24.77 -17.06 6.94
CA ARG A 209 25.59 -15.95 7.44
C ARG A 209 24.97 -15.39 8.71
N ARG A 210 25.39 -15.86 9.87
CA ARG A 210 24.86 -15.54 11.21
C ARG A 210 24.72 -14.05 11.55
N ALA A 211 25.37 -13.15 10.81
CA ALA A 211 25.38 -11.71 11.06
C ALA A 211 24.40 -10.90 10.21
N GLN A 212 23.68 -11.50 9.25
CA GLN A 212 22.79 -10.77 8.35
C GLN A 212 21.32 -10.93 8.72
N THR A 213 20.62 -9.81 8.85
CA THR A 213 19.17 -9.77 9.05
C THR A 213 18.44 -10.41 7.87
N ARG A 214 17.57 -11.38 8.15
CA ARG A 214 16.80 -12.10 7.14
C ARG A 214 15.65 -11.22 6.65
N LYS A 215 15.66 -10.89 5.38
CA LYS A 215 14.58 -10.14 4.74
C LYS A 215 13.55 -11.12 4.13
N MET A 216 12.26 -10.96 4.45
CA MET A 216 11.20 -11.89 4.04
C MET A 216 9.94 -11.15 3.60
N ASP A 217 9.22 -11.69 2.62
CA ASP A 217 7.84 -11.32 2.32
C ASP A 217 6.86 -11.93 3.34
N THR A 218 5.60 -11.48 3.32
CA THR A 218 4.58 -11.89 4.30
C THR A 218 4.18 -13.36 4.20
N ALA A 219 4.20 -13.96 3.02
CA ALA A 219 3.84 -15.37 2.83
C ALA A 219 4.93 -16.29 3.37
N ARG A 220 6.19 -16.03 3.00
CA ARG A 220 7.35 -16.76 3.51
C ARG A 220 7.51 -16.63 5.01
N LEU A 221 7.18 -15.45 5.56
CA LEU A 221 7.21 -15.25 7.00
C LEU A 221 6.25 -16.20 7.71
N GLN A 222 5.05 -16.41 7.18
CA GLN A 222 4.08 -17.34 7.74
C GLN A 222 4.54 -18.80 7.64
N ASP A 223 5.05 -19.21 6.48
CA ASP A 223 5.57 -20.57 6.29
C ASP A 223 6.79 -20.85 7.18
N ARG A 224 7.70 -19.87 7.34
CA ARG A 224 8.83 -19.99 8.27
C ARG A 224 8.38 -20.07 9.73
N ALA A 225 7.30 -19.40 10.09
CA ALA A 225 6.71 -19.55 11.43
C ALA A 225 6.13 -20.96 11.64
N VAL A 226 5.51 -21.55 10.60
CA VAL A 226 5.05 -22.95 10.62
C VAL A 226 6.22 -23.92 10.79
N GLU A 227 7.30 -23.75 10.03
CA GLU A 227 8.53 -24.54 10.16
C GLU A 227 9.12 -24.41 11.58
N ALA A 228 9.21 -23.18 12.11
CA ALA A 228 9.71 -22.92 13.44
C ALA A 228 8.88 -23.60 14.54
N LEU A 229 7.55 -23.59 14.42
CA LEU A 229 6.67 -24.33 15.33
C LEU A 229 6.94 -25.84 15.27
N SER A 230 7.18 -26.39 14.10
CA SER A 230 7.46 -27.81 13.92
C SER A 230 8.84 -28.21 14.48
N SER A 231 9.86 -27.35 14.33
CA SER A 231 11.23 -27.63 14.77
C SER A 231 11.54 -27.12 16.19
N TRP A 232 10.58 -26.57 16.92
CA TRP A 232 10.81 -25.86 18.20
C TRP A 232 11.66 -26.63 19.21
N GLY A 233 11.38 -27.89 19.42
CA GLY A 233 12.14 -28.76 20.32
C GLY A 233 13.53 -29.12 19.76
N ALA A 234 13.61 -29.42 18.45
CA ALA A 234 14.87 -29.74 17.77
C ALA A 234 15.83 -28.54 17.75
N ASP A 235 15.29 -27.33 17.69
CA ASP A 235 16.04 -26.08 17.75
C ASP A 235 16.42 -25.67 19.18
N ALA A 236 16.07 -26.47 20.20
CA ALA A 236 16.34 -26.24 21.61
C ALA A 236 15.90 -24.84 22.11
N VAL A 237 14.77 -24.34 21.61
CA VAL A 237 14.23 -23.03 22.05
C VAL A 237 13.83 -23.13 23.52
N THR A 238 14.36 -22.23 24.35
CA THR A 238 14.28 -22.31 25.82
C THR A 238 12.95 -21.89 26.42
N VAL A 239 12.09 -21.24 25.63
CA VAL A 239 10.77 -20.78 26.07
C VAL A 239 9.65 -21.59 25.42
N ARG A 240 8.48 -21.59 26.05
CA ARG A 240 7.28 -22.23 25.50
C ARG A 240 6.91 -21.59 24.15
N ARG A 241 6.34 -22.39 23.25
CA ARG A 241 5.78 -21.88 21.98
C ARG A 241 4.78 -20.75 22.26
N PRO A 242 4.87 -19.60 21.57
CA PRO A 242 3.93 -18.48 21.73
C PRO A 242 2.62 -18.74 20.96
N VAL A 243 1.96 -19.85 21.29
CA VAL A 243 0.68 -20.28 20.71
C VAL A 243 -0.44 -19.79 21.62
N PRO A 244 -1.35 -18.91 21.18
CA PRO A 244 -2.49 -18.47 21.97
C PRO A 244 -3.46 -19.62 22.29
N ASP A 245 -4.22 -19.51 23.37
CA ASP A 245 -5.28 -20.48 23.68
C ASP A 245 -6.46 -20.38 22.72
N LEU A 246 -6.76 -19.16 22.22
CA LEU A 246 -7.83 -18.89 21.27
C LEU A 246 -7.35 -17.97 20.14
N VAL A 247 -7.54 -18.40 18.91
CA VAL A 247 -7.30 -17.61 17.71
C VAL A 247 -8.62 -17.36 16.99
N LEU A 248 -9.01 -16.10 16.91
CA LEU A 248 -10.19 -15.65 16.18
C LEU A 248 -9.74 -15.02 14.86
N VAL A 249 -10.43 -15.26 13.75
CA VAL A 249 -10.13 -14.65 12.46
C VAL A 249 -11.39 -14.02 11.88
N ASP A 250 -11.41 -12.70 11.79
CA ASP A 250 -12.50 -11.96 11.11
C ASP A 250 -12.16 -11.79 9.62
N ASP A 251 -13.19 -11.81 8.76
CA ASP A 251 -13.06 -11.71 7.31
C ASP A 251 -12.11 -12.79 6.71
N TYR A 252 -12.26 -14.05 7.13
CA TYR A 252 -11.39 -15.16 6.72
C TYR A 252 -11.40 -15.42 5.21
N GLN A 253 -12.45 -15.04 4.47
CA GLN A 253 -12.51 -15.08 3.00
C GLN A 253 -11.41 -14.24 2.32
N ASP A 254 -10.88 -13.24 3.02
CA ASP A 254 -9.82 -12.37 2.54
C ASP A 254 -8.41 -12.80 3.00
N CYS A 255 -8.33 -13.91 3.76
CA CYS A 255 -7.05 -14.50 4.14
C CYS A 255 -6.46 -15.37 3.01
N THR A 256 -5.16 -15.63 3.10
CA THR A 256 -4.40 -16.41 2.13
C THR A 256 -4.22 -17.87 2.54
N ALA A 257 -3.83 -18.73 1.62
CA ALA A 257 -3.51 -20.12 1.92
C ALA A 257 -2.34 -20.26 2.91
N ALA A 258 -1.38 -19.33 2.91
CA ALA A 258 -0.33 -19.29 3.93
C ALA A 258 -0.90 -19.07 5.33
N THR A 259 -1.94 -18.22 5.47
CA THR A 259 -2.66 -18.04 6.73
C THR A 259 -3.35 -19.33 7.15
N ALA A 260 -3.98 -20.06 6.24
CA ALA A 260 -4.61 -21.35 6.57
C ALA A 260 -3.58 -22.35 7.10
N ARG A 261 -2.41 -22.47 6.47
CA ARG A 261 -1.30 -23.33 6.97
C ARG A 261 -0.83 -22.92 8.36
N LEU A 262 -0.70 -21.61 8.62
CA LEU A 262 -0.35 -21.11 9.95
C LEU A 262 -1.40 -21.49 10.99
N LEU A 263 -2.69 -21.31 10.71
CA LEU A 263 -3.78 -21.65 11.62
C LEU A 263 -3.82 -23.15 11.90
N THR A 264 -3.63 -24.00 10.88
CA THR A 264 -3.53 -25.46 11.05
C THR A 264 -2.36 -25.85 11.95
N ALA A 265 -1.19 -25.20 11.76
CA ALA A 265 -0.03 -25.45 12.63
C ALA A 265 -0.28 -25.03 14.09
N LEU A 266 -0.98 -23.90 14.31
CA LEU A 266 -1.37 -23.44 15.65
C LEU A 266 -2.41 -24.36 16.31
N ALA A 267 -3.32 -24.95 15.52
CA ALA A 267 -4.34 -25.89 15.98
C ALA A 267 -3.80 -27.30 16.20
N THR A 268 -2.57 -27.60 15.75
CA THR A 268 -1.91 -28.89 15.98
C THR A 268 -1.32 -28.93 17.38
N PRO A 269 -1.65 -29.96 18.20
CA PRO A 269 -1.09 -30.09 19.55
C PRO A 269 0.43 -30.13 19.54
N ASP A 270 1.05 -29.46 20.50
CA ASP A 270 2.46 -29.59 20.78
C ASP A 270 2.75 -30.87 21.61
N PRO A 271 4.02 -31.21 21.91
CA PRO A 271 4.35 -32.38 22.73
C PRO A 271 3.70 -32.40 24.11
N ASP A 272 3.35 -31.23 24.66
CA ASP A 272 2.68 -31.06 25.96
C ASP A 272 1.14 -31.09 25.83
N GLY A 273 0.63 -31.28 24.61
CA GLY A 273 -0.79 -31.30 24.29
C GLY A 273 -1.46 -29.93 24.13
N HIS A 274 -0.69 -28.83 24.23
CA HIS A 274 -1.22 -27.48 24.03
C HIS A 274 -1.42 -27.17 22.53
N ARG A 275 -2.56 -26.59 22.20
CA ARG A 275 -2.93 -26.12 20.86
C ARG A 275 -3.82 -24.89 20.94
N ALA A 276 -3.85 -24.11 19.89
CA ALA A 276 -4.86 -23.07 19.75
C ALA A 276 -6.22 -23.68 19.39
N GLN A 277 -7.26 -23.19 20.04
CA GLN A 277 -8.62 -23.30 19.52
C GLN A 277 -8.80 -22.22 18.44
N VAL A 278 -9.33 -22.57 17.28
CA VAL A 278 -9.45 -21.66 16.14
C VAL A 278 -10.91 -21.43 15.77
N VAL A 279 -11.29 -20.15 15.67
CA VAL A 279 -12.62 -19.73 15.21
C VAL A 279 -12.44 -18.79 14.03
N VAL A 280 -12.93 -19.17 12.86
CA VAL A 280 -12.89 -18.36 11.65
C VAL A 280 -14.28 -17.86 11.28
N LEU A 281 -14.41 -16.57 10.97
CA LEU A 281 -15.67 -15.95 10.59
C LEU A 281 -15.55 -15.34 9.20
N GLY A 282 -16.54 -15.53 8.35
CA GLY A 282 -16.47 -14.98 7.01
C GLY A 282 -17.76 -15.10 6.20
N ASP A 283 -17.66 -14.55 4.99
CA ASP A 283 -18.68 -14.63 3.96
C ASP A 283 -17.99 -14.83 2.61
N PRO A 284 -18.11 -16.01 1.98
CA PRO A 284 -17.41 -16.29 0.72
C PRO A 284 -17.84 -15.39 -0.45
N ASP A 285 -19.00 -14.73 -0.35
CA ASP A 285 -19.53 -13.88 -1.44
C ASP A 285 -18.96 -12.46 -1.46
N VAL A 286 -18.27 -12.03 -0.39
CA VAL A 286 -17.81 -10.64 -0.23
C VAL A 286 -16.29 -10.50 -0.17
N ALA A 287 -15.54 -11.44 -0.74
CA ALA A 287 -14.10 -11.37 -0.80
C ALA A 287 -13.63 -10.16 -1.64
N VAL A 288 -12.80 -9.29 -1.06
CA VAL A 288 -12.28 -8.07 -1.69
C VAL A 288 -10.76 -8.07 -1.87
N GLU A 289 -10.05 -8.98 -1.22
CA GLU A 289 -8.58 -9.10 -1.29
C GLU A 289 -8.11 -10.26 -2.18
N THR A 290 -8.95 -10.77 -3.10
CA THR A 290 -8.60 -11.89 -4.00
C THR A 290 -7.42 -11.57 -4.90
N PHE A 291 -7.25 -10.31 -5.29
CA PHE A 291 -6.10 -9.83 -6.06
C PHE A 291 -4.78 -9.84 -5.24
N ARG A 292 -4.87 -9.94 -3.91
CA ARG A 292 -3.75 -10.10 -2.98
C ARG A 292 -3.65 -11.48 -2.34
N GLY A 293 -4.34 -12.48 -2.87
CA GLY A 293 -4.26 -13.82 -2.34
C GLY A 293 -5.43 -14.27 -1.50
N GLY A 294 -6.39 -13.39 -1.22
CA GLY A 294 -7.61 -13.76 -0.52
C GLY A 294 -8.30 -14.93 -1.22
N THR A 295 -8.66 -15.94 -0.46
CA THR A 295 -9.15 -17.22 -0.99
C THR A 295 -10.45 -17.62 -0.27
N PRO A 296 -11.62 -17.29 -0.83
CA PRO A 296 -12.92 -17.58 -0.20
C PRO A 296 -13.16 -19.05 0.10
N SER A 297 -12.58 -19.97 -0.69
CA SER A 297 -12.70 -21.41 -0.48
C SER A 297 -12.07 -21.91 0.83
N LEU A 298 -11.23 -21.09 1.48
CA LEU A 298 -10.68 -21.43 2.80
C LEU A 298 -11.75 -21.61 3.86
N LEU A 299 -12.89 -20.91 3.75
CA LEU A 299 -14.03 -21.10 4.64
C LEU A 299 -14.62 -22.51 4.55
N VAL A 300 -14.61 -23.09 3.36
CA VAL A 300 -15.04 -24.48 3.14
C VAL A 300 -13.96 -25.45 3.59
N ALA A 301 -12.70 -25.21 3.22
CA ALA A 301 -11.57 -26.04 3.59
C ALA A 301 -11.32 -26.10 5.12
N ALA A 302 -11.81 -25.12 5.88
CA ALA A 302 -11.72 -25.13 7.33
C ALA A 302 -12.47 -26.29 7.99
N GLU A 303 -13.46 -26.88 7.30
CA GLU A 303 -14.23 -28.04 7.77
C GLU A 303 -13.49 -29.36 7.57
N ASP A 304 -12.54 -29.40 6.65
CA ASP A 304 -11.82 -30.63 6.31
C ASP A 304 -10.96 -31.10 7.50
N HIS A 305 -10.85 -32.40 7.66
CA HIS A 305 -10.02 -33.02 8.70
C HIS A 305 -8.53 -32.74 8.50
N SER A 306 -8.11 -32.49 7.27
CA SER A 306 -6.74 -32.06 6.93
C SER A 306 -6.50 -30.55 7.20
N GLY A 307 -7.57 -29.79 7.45
CA GLY A 307 -7.54 -28.38 7.80
C GLY A 307 -7.72 -28.16 9.30
N LEU A 308 -8.74 -27.41 9.67
CA LEU A 308 -9.07 -27.11 11.07
C LEU A 308 -10.04 -28.11 11.70
N ALA A 309 -10.65 -28.99 10.94
CA ALA A 309 -11.76 -29.87 11.34
C ALA A 309 -12.86 -29.08 12.07
N ALA A 310 -13.18 -27.88 11.58
CA ALA A 310 -14.04 -26.92 12.23
C ALA A 310 -15.53 -27.27 12.06
N THR A 311 -16.31 -27.10 13.11
CA THR A 311 -17.79 -27.24 13.05
C THR A 311 -18.38 -26.02 12.36
N ARG A 312 -19.16 -26.20 11.29
CA ARG A 312 -19.85 -25.10 10.59
C ARG A 312 -21.08 -24.63 11.35
N LEU A 313 -21.14 -23.34 11.62
CA LEU A 313 -22.31 -22.66 12.16
C LEU A 313 -22.67 -21.46 11.26
N ARG A 314 -23.92 -21.01 11.34
CA ARG A 314 -24.44 -19.91 10.50
C ARG A 314 -25.10 -18.86 11.36
N LEU A 315 -24.95 -17.61 10.94
CA LEU A 315 -25.72 -16.48 11.46
C LEU A 315 -26.81 -16.14 10.43
N THR A 316 -28.06 -16.20 10.85
CA THR A 316 -29.23 -16.04 9.98
C THR A 316 -29.93 -14.71 10.14
N THR A 317 -29.65 -13.95 11.22
CA THR A 317 -30.28 -12.67 11.50
C THR A 317 -29.41 -11.52 10.98
N CYS A 318 -29.96 -10.68 10.09
CA CYS A 318 -29.31 -9.48 9.58
C CYS A 318 -29.77 -8.25 10.39
N TYR A 319 -28.84 -7.54 11.00
CA TYR A 319 -29.08 -6.37 11.85
C TYR A 319 -28.90 -5.04 11.13
N ARG A 320 -28.52 -5.06 9.85
CA ARG A 320 -28.22 -3.86 9.06
C ARG A 320 -29.12 -3.75 7.83
N GLY A 321 -29.39 -2.51 7.45
CA GLY A 321 -30.15 -2.22 6.24
C GLY A 321 -31.66 -2.23 6.47
N ASN A 322 -32.36 -2.03 5.38
CA ASN A 322 -33.83 -2.04 5.29
C ASN A 322 -34.28 -3.09 4.27
N PRO A 323 -35.59 -3.37 4.13
CA PRO A 323 -36.09 -4.36 3.19
C PRO A 323 -35.64 -4.15 1.73
N ALA A 324 -35.53 -2.88 1.26
CA ALA A 324 -35.10 -2.58 -0.11
C ALA A 324 -33.64 -2.94 -0.35
N ILE A 325 -32.75 -2.57 0.58
CA ILE A 325 -31.31 -2.94 0.53
C ILE A 325 -31.15 -4.46 0.64
N ALA A 326 -31.89 -5.11 1.55
CA ALA A 326 -31.84 -6.56 1.71
C ALA A 326 -32.30 -7.30 0.43
N ALA A 327 -33.29 -6.78 -0.27
CA ALA A 327 -33.74 -7.34 -1.54
C ALA A 327 -32.66 -7.24 -2.62
N VAL A 328 -31.97 -6.08 -2.73
CA VAL A 328 -30.87 -5.90 -3.69
C VAL A 328 -29.68 -6.80 -3.37
N ILE A 329 -29.29 -6.90 -2.09
CA ILE A 329 -28.21 -7.79 -1.65
C ILE A 329 -28.54 -9.24 -2.04
N ARG A 330 -29.77 -9.67 -1.80
CA ARG A 330 -30.24 -11.04 -2.14
C ARG A 330 -30.17 -11.29 -3.65
N ASP A 331 -30.67 -10.35 -4.46
CA ASP A 331 -30.64 -10.45 -5.93
C ASP A 331 -29.19 -10.51 -6.45
N GLN A 332 -28.32 -9.66 -5.94
CA GLN A 332 -26.91 -9.63 -6.37
C GLN A 332 -26.15 -10.87 -5.89
N SER A 333 -26.35 -11.31 -4.64
CA SER A 333 -25.70 -12.53 -4.11
C SER A 333 -26.11 -13.77 -4.90
N ALA A 334 -27.36 -13.82 -5.41
CA ALA A 334 -27.82 -14.93 -6.24
C ALA A 334 -27.03 -15.08 -7.55
N ARG A 335 -26.39 -14.01 -8.02
CA ARG A 335 -25.58 -13.98 -9.26
C ARG A 335 -24.11 -14.33 -9.01
N VAL A 336 -23.66 -14.31 -7.74
CA VAL A 336 -22.28 -14.66 -7.38
C VAL A 336 -22.12 -16.18 -7.49
N PRO A 337 -21.05 -16.68 -8.16
CA PRO A 337 -20.76 -18.11 -8.21
C PRO A 337 -20.69 -18.73 -6.80
N VAL A 338 -21.15 -19.97 -6.67
CA VAL A 338 -21.22 -20.64 -5.39
C VAL A 338 -19.83 -21.18 -5.00
N THR A 339 -19.38 -20.79 -3.80
CA THR A 339 -18.23 -21.41 -3.14
C THR A 339 -18.73 -22.19 -1.93
N GLY A 340 -18.85 -23.50 -2.09
CA GLY A 340 -19.36 -24.40 -1.05
C GLY A 340 -20.88 -24.35 -0.90
N THR A 341 -21.40 -23.56 0.05
CA THR A 341 -22.84 -23.49 0.38
C THR A 341 -23.43 -22.11 0.13
N THR A 342 -24.70 -22.05 -0.25
CA THR A 342 -25.48 -20.80 -0.35
C THR A 342 -26.34 -20.52 0.88
N ALA A 343 -26.29 -21.39 1.87
CA ALA A 343 -27.21 -21.32 3.02
C ALA A 343 -27.02 -20.05 3.87
N HIS A 344 -25.81 -19.45 3.87
CA HIS A 344 -25.51 -18.16 4.52
C HIS A 344 -26.21 -16.97 3.87
N ARG A 345 -26.64 -17.08 2.60
CA ARG A 345 -27.37 -16.04 1.86
C ARG A 345 -28.82 -15.86 2.36
N GLN A 346 -29.33 -16.89 3.05
CA GLN A 346 -30.70 -16.87 3.57
C GLN A 346 -30.69 -16.19 4.93
N THR A 347 -31.04 -14.91 4.98
CA THR A 347 -31.12 -14.12 6.20
C THR A 347 -32.49 -13.51 6.37
N THR A 348 -32.88 -13.33 7.62
CA THR A 348 -34.08 -12.57 8.04
C THR A 348 -33.63 -11.24 8.66
N LEU A 349 -34.34 -10.16 8.38
CA LEU A 349 -34.07 -8.89 9.04
C LEU A 349 -34.51 -8.95 10.49
N ALA A 350 -33.67 -8.44 11.39
CA ALA A 350 -34.01 -8.32 12.80
C ALA A 350 -35.24 -7.42 12.98
N PRO A 351 -36.17 -7.74 13.90
CA PRO A 351 -37.29 -6.87 14.22
C PRO A 351 -36.80 -5.49 14.64
N GLY A 352 -37.30 -4.43 14.02
CA GLY A 352 -36.90 -3.05 14.34
C GLY A 352 -35.58 -2.57 13.71
N SER A 353 -35.06 -3.29 12.72
CA SER A 353 -33.87 -2.88 11.95
C SER A 353 -34.16 -1.74 10.94
N SER A 354 -35.18 -0.90 11.18
CA SER A 354 -35.28 0.41 10.55
C SER A 354 -34.02 1.21 10.93
N VAL A 355 -33.42 1.89 9.96
CA VAL A 355 -32.25 2.75 10.12
C VAL A 355 -32.35 3.55 11.43
N ARG A 356 -31.69 3.07 12.50
CA ARG A 356 -31.46 3.92 13.65
C ARG A 356 -30.49 4.99 13.19
N SER A 357 -30.99 6.16 12.86
CA SER A 357 -30.19 7.38 12.86
C SER A 357 -29.51 7.45 14.21
N SER A 358 -28.23 7.13 14.30
CA SER A 358 -27.40 7.42 15.47
C SER A 358 -27.10 8.91 15.47
N VAL A 359 -28.15 9.73 15.59
CA VAL A 359 -28.04 11.11 16.00
C VAL A 359 -27.96 11.09 17.50
N GLY A 360 -26.76 11.31 18.04
CA GLY A 360 -26.61 11.65 19.46
C GLY A 360 -27.51 12.85 19.83
N PRO A 361 -27.91 13.03 21.11
CA PRO A 361 -28.84 14.03 21.52
C PRO A 361 -28.28 15.45 21.28
N SER A 362 -28.58 16.04 20.11
CA SER A 362 -28.50 17.46 19.93
C SER A 362 -29.81 18.05 20.41
N SER A 363 -29.71 18.77 21.52
CA SER A 363 -30.74 19.52 22.21
C SER A 363 -31.81 20.14 21.31
N GLY A 364 -33.08 19.78 21.55
CA GLY A 364 -34.20 20.72 21.45
C GLY A 364 -34.83 20.95 20.10
N ALA A 365 -35.20 19.90 19.35
CA ALA A 365 -36.25 20.01 18.34
C ALA A 365 -37.14 18.76 18.43
N SER A 366 -38.47 19.00 18.51
CA SER A 366 -39.50 17.95 18.63
C SER A 366 -39.46 17.01 17.43
N ASP A 367 -39.49 15.69 17.71
CA ASP A 367 -39.39 14.58 16.73
C ASP A 367 -40.57 14.46 15.73
N ALA A 368 -41.47 15.45 15.64
CA ALA A 368 -42.75 15.31 14.96
C ALA A 368 -42.74 15.69 13.46
N GLU A 369 -41.69 16.28 12.91
CA GLU A 369 -41.73 16.81 11.53
C GLU A 369 -40.47 16.60 10.67
N ARG A 370 -39.66 15.58 10.93
CA ARG A 370 -38.60 15.21 9.97
C ARG A 370 -39.19 14.27 8.93
N PRO A 371 -39.17 14.63 7.62
CA PRO A 371 -39.50 13.68 6.58
C PRO A 371 -38.55 12.49 6.71
N GLN A 372 -39.09 11.32 7.01
CA GLN A 372 -38.31 10.08 6.93
C GLN A 372 -37.82 9.99 5.48
N ALA A 373 -36.50 10.13 5.26
CA ALA A 373 -35.91 9.86 3.96
C ALA A 373 -36.38 8.48 3.52
N ALA A 374 -37.04 8.41 2.38
CA ALA A 374 -37.53 7.15 1.85
C ALA A 374 -36.30 6.25 1.66
N ALA A 375 -36.18 5.25 2.55
CA ALA A 375 -35.11 4.29 2.50
C ALA A 375 -35.27 3.46 1.22
N GLY A 376 -34.65 3.89 0.14
CA GLY A 376 -34.75 3.31 -1.18
C GLY A 376 -33.39 3.02 -1.80
N VAL A 377 -33.42 2.25 -2.87
CA VAL A 377 -32.27 2.05 -3.76
C VAL A 377 -32.60 2.74 -5.07
N GLU A 378 -31.75 3.67 -5.50
CA GLU A 378 -31.85 4.37 -6.77
C GLU A 378 -30.71 3.94 -7.68
N VAL A 379 -31.01 3.67 -8.95
CA VAL A 379 -30.03 3.37 -9.99
C VAL A 379 -29.95 4.54 -10.95
N ILE A 380 -28.76 5.12 -11.08
CA ILE A 380 -28.52 6.27 -11.95
C ILE A 380 -27.59 5.82 -13.09
N LEU A 381 -28.00 6.10 -14.32
CA LEU A 381 -27.19 5.92 -15.52
C LEU A 381 -26.65 7.28 -15.98
N ALA A 382 -25.33 7.36 -16.10
CA ALA A 382 -24.64 8.55 -16.57
C ALA A 382 -24.01 8.30 -17.94
N SER A 383 -24.03 9.31 -18.82
CA SER A 383 -23.42 9.23 -20.15
C SER A 383 -21.91 9.44 -20.15
N SER A 384 -21.35 9.92 -19.05
CA SER A 384 -19.92 10.15 -18.87
C SER A 384 -19.53 10.11 -17.40
N ILE A 385 -18.24 9.84 -17.13
CA ILE A 385 -17.67 9.86 -15.79
C ILE A 385 -17.85 11.23 -15.10
N TRP A 386 -17.80 12.32 -15.84
CA TRP A 386 -18.03 13.68 -15.32
C TRP A 386 -19.45 13.89 -14.84
N GLN A 387 -20.42 13.34 -15.56
CA GLN A 387 -21.82 13.37 -15.18
C GLN A 387 -22.07 12.48 -13.97
N GLU A 388 -21.48 11.30 -13.92
CA GLU A 388 -21.51 10.41 -12.75
C GLU A 388 -21.00 11.12 -11.50
N HIS A 389 -19.78 11.71 -11.57
CA HIS A 389 -19.21 12.46 -10.45
C HIS A 389 -20.08 13.66 -10.03
N ALA A 390 -20.73 14.32 -10.99
CA ALA A 390 -21.65 15.42 -10.70
C ALA A 390 -22.90 14.94 -9.96
N HIS A 391 -23.48 13.80 -10.36
CA HIS A 391 -24.61 13.18 -9.67
C HIS A 391 -24.24 12.77 -8.25
N VAL A 392 -23.11 12.10 -8.06
CA VAL A 392 -22.62 11.71 -6.72
C VAL A 392 -22.47 12.95 -5.82
N ALA A 393 -21.80 13.99 -6.30
CA ALA A 393 -21.62 15.22 -5.53
C ALA A 393 -22.96 15.90 -5.18
N ARG A 394 -23.91 15.88 -6.10
CA ARG A 394 -25.25 16.42 -5.88
C ARG A 394 -26.01 15.62 -4.84
N ALA A 395 -26.01 14.28 -4.95
CA ALA A 395 -26.70 13.39 -4.01
C ALA A 395 -26.17 13.60 -2.58
N LEU A 396 -24.85 13.62 -2.39
CA LEU A 396 -24.23 13.86 -1.09
C LEU A 396 -24.62 15.22 -0.49
N ARG A 397 -24.63 16.27 -1.32
CA ARG A 397 -25.03 17.62 -0.84
C ARG A 397 -26.52 17.71 -0.51
N LEU A 398 -27.37 17.10 -1.32
CA LEU A 398 -28.81 17.08 -1.06
C LEU A 398 -29.09 16.36 0.27
N GLU A 399 -28.46 15.23 0.49
CA GLU A 399 -28.58 14.46 1.73
C GLU A 399 -28.14 15.27 2.94
N HIS A 400 -27.00 15.99 2.82
CA HIS A 400 -26.50 16.84 3.89
C HIS A 400 -27.43 18.04 4.16
N VAL A 401 -27.87 18.76 3.10
CA VAL A 401 -28.62 20.01 3.23
C VAL A 401 -30.08 19.75 3.60
N HIS A 402 -30.74 18.77 2.97
CA HIS A 402 -32.17 18.53 3.17
C HIS A 402 -32.47 17.60 4.34
N HIS A 403 -31.61 16.61 4.58
CA HIS A 403 -31.83 15.60 5.62
C HIS A 403 -30.93 15.80 6.83
N GLY A 404 -29.99 16.74 6.80
CA GLY A 404 -29.07 17.02 7.92
C GLY A 404 -28.07 15.91 8.19
N THR A 405 -27.90 14.94 7.28
CA THR A 405 -26.97 13.83 7.44
C THR A 405 -25.53 14.36 7.50
N ALA A 406 -24.80 14.02 8.55
CA ALA A 406 -23.43 14.45 8.70
C ALA A 406 -22.55 13.84 7.58
N TRP A 407 -21.56 14.61 7.09
CA TRP A 407 -20.63 14.13 6.07
C TRP A 407 -19.91 12.82 6.46
N SER A 408 -19.62 12.65 7.76
CA SER A 408 -19.00 11.44 8.32
C SER A 408 -19.90 10.20 8.28
N GLN A 409 -21.20 10.35 8.04
CA GLN A 409 -22.19 9.27 7.94
C GLN A 409 -22.46 8.86 6.48
N MET A 410 -21.83 9.54 5.52
CA MET A 410 -21.96 9.23 4.10
C MET A 410 -20.69 8.58 3.55
N ALA A 411 -20.85 7.64 2.63
CA ALA A 411 -19.72 6.97 1.98
C ALA A 411 -19.99 6.78 0.48
N VAL A 412 -18.93 6.88 -0.30
CA VAL A 412 -18.92 6.51 -1.72
C VAL A 412 -17.95 5.37 -1.92
N ILE A 413 -18.44 4.27 -2.49
CA ILE A 413 -17.66 3.07 -2.73
C ILE A 413 -17.38 2.99 -4.23
N VAL A 414 -16.12 2.79 -4.60
CA VAL A 414 -15.65 2.68 -5.99
C VAL A 414 -14.88 1.38 -6.20
N ARG A 415 -14.67 1.00 -7.46
CA ARG A 415 -14.06 -0.29 -7.79
C ARG A 415 -12.54 -0.34 -7.63
N SER A 416 -11.86 0.80 -7.78
CA SER A 416 -10.40 0.85 -7.72
C SER A 416 -9.89 2.06 -6.93
N ALA A 417 -8.64 1.97 -6.45
CA ALA A 417 -7.97 3.09 -5.80
C ALA A 417 -7.78 4.30 -6.75
N ALA A 418 -7.54 4.05 -8.04
CA ALA A 418 -7.40 5.10 -9.05
C ALA A 418 -8.72 5.87 -9.25
N ASP A 419 -9.85 5.15 -9.27
CA ASP A 419 -11.18 5.78 -9.33
C ASP A 419 -11.44 6.60 -8.06
N ALA A 420 -11.03 6.09 -6.88
CA ALA A 420 -11.15 6.80 -5.62
C ALA A 420 -10.40 8.14 -5.63
N GLU A 421 -9.16 8.16 -6.14
CA GLU A 421 -8.37 9.39 -6.24
C GLU A 421 -8.99 10.41 -7.21
N THR A 422 -9.47 9.92 -8.35
CA THR A 422 -10.08 10.79 -9.37
C THR A 422 -11.38 11.39 -8.87
N LEU A 423 -12.26 10.56 -8.29
CA LEU A 423 -13.51 11.01 -7.70
C LEU A 423 -13.28 11.94 -6.51
N ALA A 424 -12.31 11.64 -5.63
CA ALA A 424 -12.00 12.48 -4.47
C ALA A 424 -11.56 13.89 -4.89
N ARG A 425 -10.74 14.03 -5.94
CA ARG A 425 -10.35 15.34 -6.50
C ARG A 425 -11.57 16.11 -7.00
N ASP A 426 -12.47 15.45 -7.71
CA ASP A 426 -13.66 16.08 -8.27
C ASP A 426 -14.68 16.47 -7.19
N LEU A 427 -14.87 15.65 -6.17
CA LEU A 427 -15.75 15.95 -5.04
C LEU A 427 -15.25 17.16 -4.25
N ARG A 428 -13.94 17.27 -3.98
CA ARG A 428 -13.33 18.45 -3.34
C ARG A 428 -13.56 19.72 -4.17
N ARG A 429 -13.33 19.65 -5.50
CA ARG A 429 -13.59 20.78 -6.43
C ARG A 429 -15.05 21.22 -6.40
N ARG A 430 -15.97 20.30 -6.11
CA ARG A 430 -17.42 20.56 -6.02
C ARG A 430 -17.87 20.92 -4.59
N GLY A 431 -16.94 21.16 -3.66
CA GLY A 431 -17.23 21.59 -2.29
C GLY A 431 -17.78 20.50 -1.37
N VAL A 432 -17.54 19.21 -1.68
CA VAL A 432 -17.85 18.10 -0.79
C VAL A 432 -16.64 17.82 0.09
N PRO A 433 -16.73 18.01 1.43
CA PRO A 433 -15.65 17.67 2.33
C PRO A 433 -15.46 16.16 2.41
N LEU A 434 -14.22 15.71 2.37
CA LEU A 434 -13.87 14.30 2.44
C LEU A 434 -13.09 14.03 3.72
N ALA A 435 -13.38 12.91 4.37
CA ALA A 435 -12.51 12.42 5.43
C ALA A 435 -11.10 12.24 4.84
N SER A 436 -10.13 12.90 5.45
CA SER A 436 -8.73 12.72 5.11
C SER A 436 -8.28 11.34 5.61
N ARG A 437 -8.64 10.27 4.87
CA ARG A 437 -7.75 9.11 4.90
C ARG A 437 -6.57 9.55 4.06
N THR A 438 -5.42 9.65 4.69
CA THR A 438 -4.16 9.69 3.97
C THR A 438 -4.23 8.50 3.01
N PRO A 439 -4.39 8.70 1.69
CA PRO A 439 -4.32 7.57 0.80
C PRO A 439 -2.97 6.93 1.08
N ALA A 440 -2.88 5.63 0.96
CA ALA A 440 -1.59 4.94 0.88
C ALA A 440 -0.92 5.26 -0.47
N VAL A 441 -0.93 6.54 -0.85
CA VAL A 441 -0.07 7.07 -1.90
C VAL A 441 1.31 6.92 -1.32
N LEU A 442 2.07 6.00 -1.91
CA LEU A 442 3.48 5.89 -1.60
C LEU A 442 4.04 7.30 -1.72
N LEU A 443 4.60 7.84 -0.65
CA LEU A 443 5.15 9.20 -0.61
C LEU A 443 6.02 9.49 -1.85
N ARG A 444 6.73 8.46 -2.35
CA ARG A 444 7.52 8.51 -3.59
C ARG A 444 6.70 8.71 -4.88
N ALA A 445 5.39 8.54 -4.86
CA ALA A 445 4.51 8.76 -6.02
C ALA A 445 3.87 10.16 -6.02
N GLU A 446 4.01 10.90 -4.91
CA GLU A 446 3.65 12.32 -4.87
C GLU A 446 4.61 13.10 -5.78
N PRO A 447 4.09 13.94 -6.71
CA PRO A 447 4.93 14.60 -7.72
C PRO A 447 6.09 15.43 -7.14
N ALA A 448 5.90 16.04 -5.98
CA ALA A 448 6.95 16.79 -5.30
C ALA A 448 7.99 15.88 -4.64
N ALA A 449 7.55 14.81 -3.95
CA ALA A 449 8.45 13.84 -3.36
C ALA A 449 9.20 13.03 -4.42
N ALA A 450 8.54 12.64 -5.50
CA ALA A 450 9.17 11.98 -6.64
C ALA A 450 10.30 12.82 -7.23
N ALA A 451 10.06 14.12 -7.45
CA ALA A 451 11.07 15.04 -7.99
C ALA A 451 12.28 15.18 -7.05
N LEU A 452 12.05 15.30 -5.74
CA LEU A 452 13.14 15.33 -4.74
C LEU A 452 13.94 14.02 -4.74
N LEU A 453 13.27 12.87 -4.76
CA LEU A 453 13.93 11.57 -4.77
C LEU A 453 14.73 11.34 -6.05
N ASP A 454 14.21 11.73 -7.21
CA ASP A 454 14.88 11.56 -8.50
C ASP A 454 16.15 12.44 -8.57
N ILE A 455 16.10 13.67 -8.06
CA ILE A 455 17.25 14.54 -8.06
C ILE A 455 18.32 14.12 -7.05
N VAL A 456 17.91 13.63 -5.86
CA VAL A 456 18.84 13.06 -4.87
C VAL A 456 19.48 11.78 -5.41
N ARG A 457 18.71 10.91 -6.09
CA ARG A 457 19.26 9.73 -6.76
C ARG A 457 20.27 10.11 -7.83
N ALA A 458 19.96 11.09 -8.68
CA ALA A 458 20.89 11.58 -9.69
C ALA A 458 22.18 12.15 -9.06
N ALA A 459 22.06 12.82 -7.91
CA ALA A 459 23.18 13.31 -7.14
C ALA A 459 24.05 12.19 -6.57
N ILE A 460 23.45 11.15 -5.99
CA ILE A 460 24.17 10.00 -5.41
C ILE A 460 24.89 9.19 -6.48
N CYS A 461 24.30 9.05 -7.66
CA CYS A 461 24.89 8.28 -8.77
C CYS A 461 25.91 9.09 -9.61
N ASP A 462 26.38 10.23 -9.13
CA ASP A 462 27.29 11.16 -9.84
C ASP A 462 26.77 11.63 -11.22
N GLN A 463 25.48 11.46 -11.47
CA GLN A 463 24.85 11.86 -12.72
C GLN A 463 24.67 13.38 -12.86
N LEU A 464 25.03 14.16 -11.83
CA LEU A 464 24.99 15.63 -11.87
C LEU A 464 26.26 16.25 -12.43
N ALA A 465 27.35 15.49 -12.59
CA ALA A 465 28.63 15.98 -13.07
C ALA A 465 28.66 16.23 -14.61
N GLY A 466 27.79 15.53 -15.34
CA GLY A 466 27.76 15.61 -16.79
C GLY A 466 26.37 15.85 -17.37
N LEU A 467 25.76 17.02 -17.16
CA LEU A 467 24.40 17.36 -17.60
C LEU A 467 24.13 17.29 -19.11
N GLY A 468 25.02 16.69 -19.90
CA GLY A 468 24.91 16.57 -21.36
C GLY A 468 24.37 15.23 -21.87
N GLU A 469 24.45 14.16 -21.08
CA GLU A 469 24.04 12.82 -21.49
C GLU A 469 22.52 12.59 -21.31
N PRO A 470 21.87 11.71 -22.10
CA PRO A 470 20.43 11.56 -22.11
C PRO A 470 19.76 11.35 -20.74
N PRO A 471 20.24 10.48 -19.82
CA PRO A 471 19.59 10.27 -18.52
C PRO A 471 19.59 11.51 -17.63
N GLN A 472 20.64 12.31 -17.72
CA GLN A 472 20.82 13.52 -16.91
C GLN A 472 19.96 14.68 -17.43
N ARG A 473 19.79 14.75 -18.73
CA ARG A 473 18.89 15.70 -19.38
C ARG A 473 17.44 15.47 -18.95
N ASP A 474 17.01 14.22 -18.90
CA ASP A 474 15.65 13.87 -18.49
C ASP A 474 15.42 14.19 -17.01
N ALA A 475 16.39 13.92 -16.13
CA ALA A 475 16.35 14.31 -14.73
C ALA A 475 16.25 15.84 -14.55
N ALA A 476 17.01 16.61 -15.34
CA ALA A 476 16.95 18.08 -15.33
C ALA A 476 15.59 18.60 -15.81
N ILE A 477 15.01 18.03 -16.86
CA ILE A 477 13.69 18.40 -17.36
C ILE A 477 12.62 18.06 -16.32
N ASN A 478 12.69 16.89 -15.69
CA ASN A 478 11.78 16.47 -14.63
C ASN A 478 11.84 17.42 -13.43
N LEU A 479 13.04 17.84 -13.01
CA LEU A 479 13.19 18.85 -11.97
C LEU A 479 12.52 20.18 -12.37
N LEU A 480 12.79 20.67 -13.57
CA LEU A 480 12.27 21.96 -14.05
C LEU A 480 10.73 21.96 -14.14
N THR A 481 10.13 20.84 -14.52
CA THR A 481 8.67 20.70 -14.63
C THR A 481 8.01 20.21 -13.34
N SER A 482 8.79 19.89 -12.33
CA SER A 482 8.28 19.43 -11.03
C SER A 482 7.56 20.53 -10.26
N PRO A 483 6.72 20.19 -9.28
CA PRO A 483 6.11 21.16 -8.36
C PRO A 483 7.11 22.01 -7.57
N LEU A 484 8.35 21.57 -7.42
CA LEU A 484 9.41 22.31 -6.74
C LEU A 484 9.78 23.58 -7.51
N VAL A 485 9.90 23.47 -8.82
CA VAL A 485 10.29 24.58 -9.74
C VAL A 485 9.06 25.16 -10.44
N GLY A 486 8.16 24.32 -10.95
CA GLY A 486 6.86 24.71 -11.48
C GLY A 486 6.89 25.34 -12.88
N LEU A 487 7.88 25.03 -13.72
CA LEU A 487 7.87 25.42 -15.13
C LEU A 487 6.94 24.50 -15.93
N THR A 488 6.20 25.08 -16.86
CA THR A 488 5.43 24.28 -17.82
C THR A 488 6.27 23.90 -19.04
N THR A 489 5.83 22.90 -19.80
CA THR A 489 6.48 22.55 -21.08
C THR A 489 6.48 23.72 -22.08
N MET A 490 5.50 24.62 -21.99
CA MET A 490 5.45 25.84 -22.78
C MET A 490 6.51 26.86 -22.34
N ASP A 491 6.72 27.01 -21.02
CA ASP A 491 7.74 27.86 -20.47
C ASP A 491 9.15 27.39 -20.90
N LEU A 492 9.39 26.08 -20.84
CA LEU A 492 10.65 25.49 -21.33
C LEU A 492 10.88 25.75 -22.82
N ARG A 493 9.82 25.67 -23.66
CA ARG A 493 9.93 26.01 -25.09
C ARG A 493 10.27 27.49 -25.31
N ARG A 494 9.67 28.40 -24.53
CA ARG A 494 9.92 29.85 -24.60
C ARG A 494 11.34 30.18 -24.13
N LEU A 495 11.78 29.60 -23.01
CA LEU A 495 13.15 29.76 -22.51
C LEU A 495 14.18 29.22 -23.51
N ARG A 496 13.99 28.05 -24.10
CA ARG A 496 14.85 27.49 -25.13
C ARG A 496 14.93 28.36 -26.36
N ARG A 497 13.81 28.97 -26.75
CA ARG A 497 13.78 29.91 -27.88
C ARG A 497 14.56 31.18 -27.55
N ARG A 498 14.41 31.74 -26.37
CA ARG A 498 15.12 32.93 -25.90
C ARG A 498 16.64 32.71 -25.82
N LEU A 499 17.03 31.56 -25.24
CA LEU A 499 18.45 31.18 -25.15
C LEU A 499 19.13 30.95 -26.51
N ARG A 500 18.38 30.50 -27.51
CA ARG A 500 18.90 30.41 -28.89
C ARG A 500 19.08 31.78 -29.54
N GLN A 501 18.24 32.75 -29.21
CA GLN A 501 18.30 34.11 -29.76
C GLN A 501 19.38 34.96 -29.09
N ASN A 502 19.57 34.78 -27.78
CA ASN A 502 20.57 35.47 -26.97
C ASN A 502 21.29 34.45 -26.08
N PRO A 503 22.33 33.79 -26.59
CA PRO A 503 23.11 32.87 -25.76
C PRO A 503 23.83 33.66 -24.65
N PRO A 504 23.81 33.17 -23.38
CA PRO A 504 24.60 33.78 -22.32
C PRO A 504 26.08 33.75 -22.67
N ALA A 505 26.81 34.84 -22.39
CA ALA A 505 28.20 35.00 -22.72
C ALA A 505 29.05 33.79 -22.27
N ALA A 506 29.85 33.24 -23.18
CA ALA A 506 30.75 32.14 -22.89
C ALA A 506 31.83 32.61 -21.91
N THR A 507 32.07 31.88 -20.83
CA THR A 507 33.22 32.11 -19.95
C THR A 507 34.52 31.77 -20.69
N PRO A 508 35.56 32.60 -20.60
CA PRO A 508 36.84 32.28 -21.21
C PRO A 508 37.64 31.38 -20.28
N HIS A 509 37.39 30.06 -20.29
CA HIS A 509 38.29 29.04 -19.72
C HIS A 509 38.03 27.68 -20.36
N ALA A 510 38.67 27.49 -21.51
CA ALA A 510 39.24 26.21 -21.94
C ALA A 510 40.20 26.53 -23.06
N SER A 511 41.50 26.48 -22.75
CA SER A 511 42.58 26.57 -23.74
C SER A 511 42.36 25.47 -24.78
N ALA A 512 42.12 25.87 -26.02
CA ALA A 512 42.10 24.97 -27.15
C ALA A 512 43.50 24.34 -27.30
N PRO A 513 43.64 23.03 -27.59
CA PRO A 513 44.92 22.48 -28.01
C PRO A 513 45.28 23.08 -29.36
N GLU A 514 46.57 23.52 -29.50
CA GLU A 514 47.15 24.04 -30.72
C GLU A 514 46.96 23.07 -31.89
N PRO A 515 46.73 23.56 -33.11
CA PRO A 515 46.59 22.73 -34.29
C PRO A 515 47.92 22.11 -34.68
N SER A 516 48.04 20.79 -34.59
CA SER A 516 49.13 20.01 -35.18
C SER A 516 49.05 20.08 -36.69
N GLU A 517 50.23 20.29 -37.32
CA GLU A 517 50.43 20.47 -38.76
C GLU A 517 49.82 19.35 -39.65
N PRO A 518 49.44 19.63 -40.89
CA PRO A 518 48.76 18.69 -41.76
C PRO A 518 49.73 17.70 -42.38
N SER A 519 49.55 16.42 -42.10
CA SER A 519 50.14 15.35 -42.90
C SER A 519 49.25 15.08 -44.14
N THR A 520 49.84 15.27 -45.28
CA THR A 520 49.30 14.97 -46.60
C THR A 520 49.11 13.47 -46.81
N SER A 521 47.87 13.03 -46.99
CA SER A 521 47.58 11.78 -47.73
C SER A 521 46.29 11.93 -48.53
N THR A 522 46.49 11.87 -49.85
CA THR A 522 45.51 11.86 -50.94
C THR A 522 44.75 10.56 -50.98
N GLY A 523 43.42 10.63 -50.67
CA GLY A 523 42.47 9.58 -50.98
C GLY A 523 41.06 10.17 -51.05
N PRO A 524 40.18 9.75 -51.99
CA PRO A 524 38.87 10.37 -52.16
C PRO A 524 37.95 10.10 -50.99
N ALA A 525 37.39 11.17 -50.44
CA ALA A 525 36.48 11.16 -49.32
C ALA A 525 35.11 10.52 -49.69
N PRO A 526 34.52 9.65 -48.86
CA PRO A 526 33.13 9.28 -49.02
C PRO A 526 32.22 10.44 -48.61
N VAL A 527 31.20 10.69 -49.42
CA VAL A 527 30.13 11.68 -49.19
C VAL A 527 29.38 11.36 -47.92
N PRO A 528 29.27 12.26 -46.92
CA PRO A 528 28.45 12.00 -45.75
C PRO A 528 26.98 12.11 -46.11
N ALA A 529 26.21 11.03 -45.85
CA ALA A 529 24.77 11.06 -45.87
C ALA A 529 24.26 12.07 -44.82
N ALA A 530 23.56 13.09 -45.27
CA ALA A 530 22.94 14.11 -44.43
C ALA A 530 21.76 13.49 -43.64
N GLY A 531 22.05 12.98 -42.44
CA GLY A 531 21.07 12.81 -41.38
C GLY A 531 20.86 14.14 -40.69
N PRO A 532 19.65 14.42 -40.16
CA PRO A 532 19.43 15.69 -39.44
C PRO A 532 20.25 15.66 -38.15
N GLY A 533 21.34 16.40 -38.12
CA GLY A 533 22.20 16.59 -36.96
C GLY A 533 21.42 17.15 -35.77
N PRO A 534 21.80 16.84 -34.51
CA PRO A 534 21.06 17.22 -33.32
C PRO A 534 20.96 18.74 -33.21
N ARG A 535 19.74 19.26 -33.13
CA ARG A 535 19.42 20.67 -32.85
C ARG A 535 19.73 21.00 -31.37
N THR A 536 21.00 21.12 -31.02
CA THR A 536 21.54 21.11 -29.66
C THR A 536 21.64 22.49 -28.98
N GLY A 537 21.42 23.62 -29.68
CA GLY A 537 21.76 24.94 -29.13
C GLY A 537 20.94 25.42 -27.92
N GLY A 538 19.63 25.10 -27.84
CA GLY A 538 18.76 25.61 -26.75
C GLY A 538 18.80 24.77 -25.50
N ASP A 539 18.97 23.46 -25.62
CA ASP A 539 19.05 22.53 -24.49
C ASP A 539 20.43 22.62 -23.82
N ALA A 540 21.50 22.69 -24.60
CA ALA A 540 22.85 22.88 -24.07
C ALA A 540 22.97 24.17 -23.25
N ALA A 541 22.40 25.29 -23.76
CA ALA A 541 22.36 26.54 -23.02
C ALA A 541 21.52 26.45 -21.73
N LEU A 542 20.39 25.76 -21.75
CA LEU A 542 19.56 25.53 -20.55
C LEU A 542 20.33 24.72 -19.50
N LEU A 543 20.98 23.63 -19.91
CA LEU A 543 21.76 22.77 -19.01
C LEU A 543 23.00 23.51 -18.47
N ALA A 544 23.63 24.37 -19.27
CA ALA A 544 24.73 25.21 -18.80
C ALA A 544 24.30 26.21 -17.72
N LEU A 545 23.08 26.76 -17.78
CA LEU A 545 22.52 27.61 -16.73
C LEU A 545 22.21 26.82 -15.47
N LEU A 546 21.71 25.58 -15.59
CA LEU A 546 21.48 24.71 -14.46
C LEU A 546 22.78 24.27 -13.76
N ALA A 547 23.86 24.19 -14.50
CA ALA A 547 25.16 23.81 -13.96
C ALA A 547 25.84 24.94 -13.15
N ASP A 548 25.49 26.21 -13.42
CA ASP A 548 26.13 27.39 -12.88
C ASP A 548 25.11 28.42 -12.38
N PRO A 549 24.87 28.49 -11.04
CA PRO A 549 23.89 29.39 -10.43
C PRO A 549 24.22 30.89 -10.65
N GLU A 550 25.49 31.26 -10.76
CA GLU A 550 25.86 32.65 -11.02
C GLU A 550 25.44 33.08 -12.44
N ARG A 551 25.63 32.19 -13.41
CA ARG A 551 25.14 32.40 -14.79
C ARG A 551 23.61 32.41 -14.84
N ALA A 552 22.95 31.54 -14.11
CA ALA A 552 21.50 31.54 -14.00
C ALA A 552 20.99 32.85 -13.38
N SER A 553 21.66 33.36 -12.34
CA SER A 553 21.35 34.65 -11.71
C SER A 553 21.59 35.83 -12.70
N GLY A 554 22.68 35.82 -13.45
CA GLY A 554 22.95 36.80 -14.50
C GLY A 554 21.87 36.80 -15.58
N PHE A 555 21.43 35.60 -16.00
CA PHE A 555 20.35 35.43 -16.96
C PHE A 555 18.99 35.92 -16.40
N ALA A 556 18.65 35.60 -15.17
CA ALA A 556 17.43 36.08 -14.53
C ALA A 556 17.41 37.61 -14.44
N ARG A 557 18.50 38.23 -13.98
CA ARG A 557 18.64 39.71 -13.96
C ARG A 557 18.54 40.36 -15.34
N SER A 558 19.04 39.71 -16.39
CA SER A 558 18.93 40.22 -17.77
C SER A 558 17.49 40.26 -18.29
N LEU A 559 16.58 39.52 -17.66
CA LEU A 559 15.16 39.45 -18.00
C LEU A 559 14.28 40.20 -17.00
N ASP A 560 14.85 40.87 -16.02
CA ASP A 560 14.06 41.59 -15.00
C ASP A 560 13.14 42.63 -15.67
N GLY A 561 11.86 42.63 -15.27
CA GLY A 561 10.84 43.46 -15.89
C GLY A 561 10.43 43.09 -17.32
N GLN A 562 10.98 42.00 -17.91
CA GLN A 562 10.67 41.53 -19.25
C GLN A 562 9.77 40.31 -19.25
N PRO A 563 9.10 39.95 -20.35
CA PRO A 563 8.44 38.66 -20.51
C PRO A 563 9.43 37.52 -20.24
N LEU A 564 9.06 36.53 -19.41
CA LEU A 564 9.85 35.39 -18.94
C LEU A 564 10.73 35.67 -17.69
N SER A 565 10.66 36.84 -17.03
CA SER A 565 11.35 37.06 -15.75
C SER A 565 11.04 35.99 -14.73
N ALA A 566 9.76 35.76 -14.42
CA ALA A 566 9.32 34.74 -13.45
C ALA A 566 9.78 33.31 -13.82
N GLN A 567 9.91 33.00 -15.11
CA GLN A 567 10.42 31.70 -15.57
C GLN A 567 11.94 31.60 -15.39
N ALA A 568 12.66 32.71 -15.56
CA ALA A 568 14.10 32.77 -15.32
C ALA A 568 14.43 32.65 -13.83
N ASP A 569 13.62 33.24 -12.94
CA ASP A 569 13.75 33.08 -11.48
C ASP A 569 13.53 31.62 -11.05
N ARG A 570 12.55 30.94 -11.64
CA ARG A 570 12.33 29.51 -11.38
C ARG A 570 13.51 28.64 -11.88
N LEU A 571 14.10 28.99 -13.00
CA LEU A 571 15.32 28.33 -13.48
C LEU A 571 16.51 28.56 -12.52
N LEU A 572 16.64 29.75 -11.97
CA LEU A 572 17.63 30.05 -10.93
C LEU A 572 17.40 29.21 -9.66
N THR A 573 16.15 29.05 -9.23
CA THR A 573 15.81 28.15 -8.11
C THR A 573 16.27 26.71 -8.39
N ALA A 574 16.05 26.19 -9.60
CA ALA A 574 16.52 24.86 -9.98
C ALA A 574 18.06 24.74 -9.94
N ALA A 575 18.78 25.77 -10.40
CA ALA A 575 20.24 25.80 -10.34
C ALA A 575 20.75 25.80 -8.88
N ARG A 576 20.10 26.56 -7.98
CA ARG A 576 20.44 26.58 -6.56
C ARG A 576 20.21 25.23 -5.88
N ILE A 577 19.13 24.51 -6.23
CA ILE A 577 18.89 23.15 -5.72
C ILE A 577 20.05 22.22 -6.10
N LEU A 578 20.47 22.27 -7.37
CA LEU A 578 21.58 21.44 -7.85
C LEU A 578 22.92 21.82 -7.19
N GLU A 579 23.18 23.10 -6.97
CA GLU A 579 24.36 23.56 -6.25
C GLU A 579 24.38 23.10 -4.79
N ALA A 580 23.27 23.25 -4.07
CA ALA A 580 23.16 22.79 -2.68
C ALA A 580 23.41 21.29 -2.55
N LEU A 581 22.92 20.48 -3.49
CA LEU A 581 23.19 19.04 -3.53
C LEU A 581 24.68 18.73 -3.79
N ARG A 582 25.34 19.43 -4.73
CA ARG A 582 26.77 19.27 -4.99
C ARG A 582 27.61 19.66 -3.78
N ALA A 583 27.26 20.76 -3.11
CA ALA A 583 27.93 21.19 -1.90
C ALA A 583 27.79 20.17 -0.76
N ALA A 584 26.61 19.62 -0.57
CA ALA A 584 26.37 18.59 0.45
C ALA A 584 27.12 17.28 0.16
N ILE A 585 27.23 16.89 -1.12
CA ILE A 585 28.03 15.72 -1.53
C ILE A 585 29.53 15.98 -1.32
N GLY A 586 30.03 17.18 -1.68
CA GLY A 586 31.43 17.55 -1.53
C GLY A 586 31.90 17.64 -0.07
N GLN A 587 31.01 17.80 0.88
CA GLN A 587 31.31 17.78 2.32
C GLN A 587 31.41 16.38 2.92
N THR A 588 30.96 15.35 2.21
CA THR A 588 30.99 13.95 2.67
C THR A 588 32.28 13.29 2.19
N PRO A 589 33.08 12.67 3.08
CA PRO A 589 34.27 11.91 2.66
C PRO A 589 33.92 10.84 1.62
N ALA A 590 34.79 10.60 0.66
CA ALA A 590 34.53 9.69 -0.47
C ALA A 590 34.22 8.24 -0.04
N GLU A 591 34.72 7.82 1.12
CA GLU A 591 34.54 6.48 1.68
C GLU A 591 33.35 6.37 2.65
N ALA A 592 32.70 7.48 3.05
CA ALA A 592 31.57 7.48 3.95
C ALA A 592 30.24 7.24 3.20
N PRO A 593 29.29 6.50 3.79
CA PRO A 593 27.95 6.39 3.20
C PRO A 593 27.31 7.77 3.11
N ARG A 594 26.77 8.11 1.95
CA ARG A 594 26.10 9.40 1.70
C ARG A 594 24.82 9.49 2.53
N ASP A 595 24.69 10.54 3.30
CA ASP A 595 23.50 10.81 4.12
C ASP A 595 22.36 11.33 3.22
N VAL A 596 21.40 10.45 2.93
CA VAL A 596 20.25 10.74 2.09
C VAL A 596 19.35 11.80 2.75
N GLU A 597 19.25 11.84 4.07
CA GLU A 597 18.46 12.83 4.80
C GLU A 597 19.06 14.23 4.64
N ALA A 598 20.37 14.37 4.80
CA ALA A 598 21.07 15.62 4.58
C ALA A 598 20.90 16.13 3.14
N LEU A 599 20.95 15.25 2.14
CA LEU A 599 20.72 15.61 0.73
C LEU A 599 19.28 16.04 0.48
N LEU A 600 18.29 15.37 1.07
CA LEU A 600 16.88 15.77 0.95
C LEU A 600 16.65 17.16 1.57
N TRP A 601 17.24 17.43 2.74
CA TRP A 601 17.16 18.73 3.39
C TRP A 601 17.86 19.82 2.59
N ALA A 602 19.02 19.55 2.00
CA ALA A 602 19.72 20.50 1.14
C ALA A 602 18.86 20.90 -0.06
N ALA A 603 18.29 19.92 -0.77
CA ALA A 603 17.40 20.17 -1.90
C ALA A 603 16.12 20.92 -1.51
N TRP A 604 15.50 20.55 -0.38
CA TRP A 604 14.28 21.17 0.13
C TRP A 604 14.49 22.63 0.52
N ASN A 605 15.53 22.92 1.29
CA ASN A 605 15.82 24.27 1.73
C ASN A 605 16.18 25.20 0.55
N ALA A 606 16.92 24.68 -0.44
CA ALA A 606 17.27 25.45 -1.63
C ALA A 606 16.07 25.73 -2.56
N SER A 607 14.97 24.98 -2.42
CA SER A 607 13.75 25.18 -3.22
C SER A 607 12.95 26.42 -2.83
N GLU A 608 13.20 27.01 -1.63
CA GLU A 608 12.47 28.15 -1.06
C GLU A 608 10.95 27.93 -0.94
N ARG A 609 10.48 26.66 -1.08
CA ARG A 609 9.05 26.30 -1.02
C ARG A 609 8.54 25.98 0.37
N ALA A 610 9.44 25.84 1.34
CA ALA A 610 9.06 25.43 2.71
C ALA A 610 8.02 26.35 3.34
N GLU A 611 8.10 27.66 3.13
CA GLU A 611 7.14 28.63 3.67
C GLU A 611 5.81 28.61 2.90
N ALA A 612 5.86 28.54 1.57
CA ALA A 612 4.67 28.50 0.72
C ALA A 612 3.81 27.24 0.90
N TRP A 613 4.43 26.14 1.35
CA TRP A 613 3.72 24.87 1.59
C TRP A 613 3.26 24.68 3.03
N ARG A 614 3.78 25.48 3.96
CA ARG A 614 3.26 25.56 5.34
C ARG A 614 2.01 26.45 5.46
N ALA A 615 1.85 27.42 4.56
CA ALA A 615 0.66 28.26 4.43
C ALA A 615 -0.45 27.54 3.65
#